data_ca8117e1040805da9ccd1e55561d1062
#
_entry.id   ca8117e1040805da9ccd1e55561d1062
#
_cell.length_a   1.000
_cell.length_b   1.000
_cell.length_c   1.000
_cell.angle_alpha   90.00
_cell.angle_beta   90.00
_cell.angle_gamma   90.00
#
_symmetry.space_group_name_H-M   'P 1'
#
loop_
_entity.id
_entity.type
_entity.pdbx_description
1 polymer ?
#
loop_
_entity_poly.entity_id
_entity_poly.type
_entity_poly.pdbx_seq_one_letter_code
_entity_poly.pdbx_strand_id
1 'polypeptide(L)'
;AYEIMPSLVGSEMCIRDRYMPYLREKKTLARPWALPGTTGLEHRIGGLEKEDVTGNVSYDPENHHHMVETRAKKVANISSEFDKTEIYGKKSGDVLILAWGGTRGACRSAAESLINDGCKVGYVHLRWINPLPDDLGEILIKYKNVLIPEINFGQLIKVIRSEYLVDAKGLNQVYGKPISAADIQDEVKKLIG
;
A
#
# COMPACT_ATOMS: atom_id res chain seq x y z
N ALA A 1 17.20 12.96 7.88
CA ALA A 1 17.95 11.99 8.66
C ALA A 1 16.93 11.20 9.48
N TYR A 2 16.72 9.93 9.16
CA TYR A 2 15.89 9.05 9.98
C TYR A 2 16.69 8.73 11.24
N GLU A 3 16.18 9.10 12.41
CA GLU A 3 16.69 8.59 13.67
C GLU A 3 16.40 7.07 13.68
N ILE A 4 17.46 6.30 13.52
CA ILE A 4 17.42 4.86 13.74
C ILE A 4 17.22 4.71 15.25
N MET A 5 16.03 4.27 15.66
CA MET A 5 15.72 4.08 17.08
C MET A 5 16.72 3.09 17.70
N PRO A 6 17.56 3.52 18.65
CA PRO A 6 18.55 2.63 19.28
C PRO A 6 17.91 1.47 20.05
N SER A 7 16.61 1.54 20.34
CA SER A 7 15.87 0.53 21.07
C SER A 7 15.62 -0.77 20.30
N LEU A 8 15.84 -0.80 18.98
CA LEU A 8 15.75 -2.04 18.17
C LEU A 8 17.09 -2.80 18.09
N VAL A 9 18.16 -2.22 18.61
CA VAL A 9 19.44 -2.88 18.86
C VAL A 9 19.53 -3.16 20.37
N GLY A 10 18.50 -3.81 20.89
CA GLY A 10 18.35 -3.96 22.31
C GLY A 10 18.83 -5.29 22.85
N SER A 11 19.33 -5.22 24.03
CA SER A 11 19.90 -6.17 24.98
C SER A 11 19.11 -7.48 25.23
N GLU A 12 17.98 -7.74 24.60
CA GLU A 12 17.18 -8.95 24.80
C GLU A 12 17.39 -10.04 23.73
N MET A 13 18.22 -9.77 22.71
CA MET A 13 18.46 -10.73 21.62
C MET A 13 19.66 -11.66 21.84
N CYS A 14 20.31 -11.59 22.98
CA CYS A 14 21.36 -12.52 23.40
C CYS A 14 20.79 -13.62 24.29
N ILE A 15 19.78 -14.35 23.81
CA ILE A 15 19.43 -15.60 24.47
C ILE A 15 20.22 -16.72 23.78
N ARG A 16 21.32 -17.11 24.42
CA ARG A 16 22.33 -18.13 24.01
C ARG A 16 23.28 -17.63 22.91
N ASP A 17 24.51 -17.61 23.21
CA ASP A 17 25.77 -17.53 22.44
C ASP A 17 25.75 -17.33 20.89
N ARG A 18 24.63 -17.08 20.24
CA ARG A 18 24.52 -16.95 18.80
C ARG A 18 23.39 -16.00 18.41
N TYR A 19 23.70 -15.06 17.51
CA TYR A 19 22.72 -14.18 16.88
C TYR A 19 21.66 -14.97 16.07
N MET A 20 20.38 -14.63 16.25
CA MET A 20 19.24 -15.25 15.57
C MET A 20 18.61 -14.28 14.58
N PRO A 21 19.04 -14.25 13.32
CA PRO A 21 18.69 -13.21 12.36
C PRO A 21 17.22 -13.23 11.91
N TYR A 22 16.48 -14.31 12.16
CA TYR A 22 15.07 -14.45 11.82
C TYR A 22 14.14 -14.48 13.04
N LEU A 23 14.67 -14.25 14.24
CA LEU A 23 13.83 -14.01 15.42
C LEU A 23 13.05 -12.71 15.21
N ARG A 24 11.74 -12.81 15.14
CA ARG A 24 10.85 -11.68 14.80
C ARG A 24 10.18 -11.11 16.03
N GLU A 25 9.94 -9.78 15.99
CA GLU A 25 9.05 -9.15 16.94
C GLU A 25 7.61 -9.66 16.70
N LYS A 26 6.90 -10.03 17.81
CA LYS A 26 5.61 -10.74 17.71
C LYS A 26 4.48 -9.96 17.05
N LYS A 27 4.43 -8.64 17.24
CA LYS A 27 3.36 -7.80 16.73
C LYS A 27 3.60 -7.40 15.28
N THR A 28 4.77 -6.87 14.98
CA THR A 28 5.10 -6.32 13.66
C THR A 28 5.65 -7.36 12.69
N LEU A 29 6.09 -8.51 13.21
CA LEU A 29 6.83 -9.55 12.49
C LEU A 29 8.13 -9.03 11.85
N ALA A 30 8.61 -7.86 12.30
CA ALA A 30 9.87 -7.30 11.86
C ALA A 30 11.05 -8.09 12.43
N ARG A 31 12.11 -8.18 11.63
CA ARG A 31 13.38 -8.72 12.10
C ARG A 31 14.24 -7.59 12.63
N PRO A 32 15.09 -7.85 13.61
CA PRO A 32 16.09 -6.88 14.04
C PRO A 32 17.10 -6.61 12.93
N TRP A 33 17.60 -5.39 12.91
CA TRP A 33 18.66 -5.02 11.98
C TRP A 33 20.04 -5.40 12.56
N ALA A 34 20.80 -6.16 11.80
CA ALA A 34 22.23 -6.32 12.01
C ALA A 34 22.96 -5.25 11.18
N LEU A 35 23.56 -4.26 11.84
CA LEU A 35 24.36 -3.27 11.14
C LEU A 35 25.63 -3.95 10.60
N PRO A 36 25.96 -3.76 9.32
CA PRO A 36 27.16 -4.33 8.74
C PRO A 36 28.42 -3.93 9.53
N GLY A 37 29.27 -4.91 9.83
CA GLY A 37 30.50 -4.71 10.61
C GLY A 37 30.32 -4.81 12.13
N THR A 38 29.12 -5.08 12.66
CA THR A 38 28.93 -5.34 14.09
C THR A 38 29.41 -6.74 14.42
N THR A 39 30.42 -6.84 15.27
CA THR A 39 30.98 -8.12 15.74
C THR A 39 29.92 -8.95 16.45
N GLY A 40 29.85 -10.25 16.15
CA GLY A 40 28.94 -11.21 16.75
C GLY A 40 27.54 -11.25 16.10
N LEU A 41 27.29 -10.37 15.11
CA LEU A 41 26.04 -10.37 14.34
C LEU A 41 26.23 -10.94 12.92
N GLU A 42 27.35 -11.57 12.66
CA GLU A 42 27.63 -12.19 11.37
C GLU A 42 26.65 -13.33 11.10
N HIS A 43 26.01 -13.30 9.95
CA HIS A 43 25.06 -14.31 9.54
C HIS A 43 25.02 -14.43 8.01
N ARG A 44 24.50 -15.55 7.53
CA ARG A 44 24.43 -15.81 6.10
C ARG A 44 23.34 -14.96 5.46
N ILE A 45 23.71 -14.17 4.45
CA ILE A 45 22.81 -13.44 3.55
C ILE A 45 22.85 -14.13 2.18
N GLY A 46 21.70 -14.36 1.58
CA GLY A 46 21.60 -14.96 0.25
C GLY A 46 20.16 -15.27 -0.13
N GLY A 47 19.94 -15.64 -1.40
CA GLY A 47 18.61 -15.86 -1.98
C GLY A 47 17.94 -17.19 -1.64
N LEU A 48 18.60 -18.09 -0.93
CA LEU A 48 18.00 -19.37 -0.52
C LEU A 48 17.03 -19.16 0.65
N GLU A 49 15.99 -20.00 0.73
CA GLU A 49 15.05 -19.99 1.87
C GLU A 49 15.79 -20.23 3.19
N LYS A 50 15.36 -19.51 4.21
CA LYS A 50 15.93 -19.58 5.55
C LYS A 50 14.95 -20.22 6.52
N GLU A 51 15.50 -20.97 7.45
CA GLU A 51 14.77 -21.48 8.59
C GLU A 51 14.33 -20.32 9.49
N ASP A 52 13.12 -20.42 10.01
CA ASP A 52 12.61 -19.45 10.98
C ASP A 52 13.53 -19.38 12.22
N VAL A 53 13.61 -18.23 12.86
CA VAL A 53 14.47 -17.93 14.02
C VAL A 53 15.96 -18.00 13.71
N THR A 54 16.48 -19.14 13.27
CA THR A 54 17.93 -19.39 13.15
C THR A 54 18.56 -18.73 11.93
N GLY A 55 17.80 -18.61 10.83
CA GLY A 55 18.31 -18.11 9.55
C GLY A 55 19.24 -19.07 8.81
N ASN A 56 19.32 -20.35 9.21
CA ASN A 56 20.03 -21.38 8.45
C ASN A 56 19.33 -21.61 7.09
N VAL A 57 20.06 -22.15 6.12
CA VAL A 57 19.42 -22.58 4.85
C VAL A 57 18.49 -23.76 5.15
N SER A 58 17.27 -23.68 4.65
CA SER A 58 16.25 -24.73 4.83
C SER A 58 15.66 -25.13 3.49
N TYR A 59 15.46 -26.43 3.32
CA TYR A 59 14.75 -27.06 2.20
C TYR A 59 13.46 -27.73 2.67
N ASP A 60 13.08 -27.50 3.95
CA ASP A 60 11.85 -28.02 4.51
C ASP A 60 10.62 -27.28 3.91
N PRO A 61 9.67 -28.01 3.30
CA PRO A 61 8.50 -27.41 2.66
C PRO A 61 7.55 -26.72 3.67
N GLU A 62 7.45 -27.21 4.90
CA GLU A 62 6.60 -26.62 5.93
C GLU A 62 7.20 -25.31 6.44
N ASN A 63 8.51 -25.26 6.63
CA ASN A 63 9.22 -24.02 6.92
C ASN A 63 9.03 -23.00 5.78
N HIS A 64 9.11 -23.43 4.51
CA HIS A 64 8.88 -22.55 3.37
C HIS A 64 7.47 -21.94 3.42
N HIS A 65 6.44 -22.76 3.62
CA HIS A 65 5.06 -22.29 3.74
C HIS A 65 4.91 -21.27 4.88
N HIS A 66 5.39 -21.61 6.08
CA HIS A 66 5.39 -20.72 7.24
C HIS A 66 6.08 -19.38 6.95
N MET A 67 7.22 -19.40 6.29
CA MET A 67 7.99 -18.20 5.96
C MET A 67 7.31 -17.33 4.91
N VAL A 68 6.61 -17.93 3.94
CA VAL A 68 5.77 -17.21 2.96
C VAL A 68 4.62 -16.50 3.64
N GLU A 69 3.86 -17.22 4.49
CA GLU A 69 2.76 -16.62 5.27
C GLU A 69 3.24 -15.50 6.18
N THR A 70 4.36 -15.71 6.87
CA THR A 70 4.93 -14.71 7.78
C THR A 70 5.32 -13.43 7.05
N ARG A 71 5.91 -13.54 5.85
CA ARG A 71 6.21 -12.39 5.01
C ARG A 71 4.95 -11.67 4.54
N ALA A 72 3.93 -12.40 4.13
CA ALA A 72 2.64 -11.83 3.72
C ALA A 72 1.96 -11.08 4.88
N LYS A 73 1.87 -11.72 6.06
CA LYS A 73 1.33 -11.12 7.28
C LYS A 73 2.10 -9.86 7.71
N LYS A 74 3.44 -9.91 7.63
CA LYS A 74 4.27 -8.74 7.94
C LYS A 74 3.91 -7.53 7.08
N VAL A 75 3.72 -7.73 5.77
CA VAL A 75 3.34 -6.65 4.85
C VAL A 75 1.91 -6.18 5.15
N ALA A 76 0.97 -7.10 5.32
CA ALA A 76 -0.43 -6.77 5.63
C ALA A 76 -0.56 -5.94 6.92
N ASN A 77 0.19 -6.29 7.97
CA ASN A 77 0.13 -5.59 9.26
C ASN A 77 0.53 -4.11 9.19
N ILE A 78 1.24 -3.68 8.14
CA ILE A 78 1.66 -2.28 7.99
C ILE A 78 0.44 -1.35 7.84
N SER A 79 -0.67 -1.83 7.29
CA SER A 79 -1.89 -1.02 7.11
C SER A 79 -2.44 -0.46 8.42
N SER A 80 -2.24 -1.18 9.54
CA SER A 80 -2.66 -0.74 10.87
C SER A 80 -1.93 0.52 11.38
N GLU A 81 -0.80 0.87 10.79
CA GLU A 81 -0.01 2.06 11.11
C GLU A 81 -0.36 3.27 10.21
N PHE A 82 -1.27 3.09 9.25
CA PHE A 82 -1.67 4.18 8.37
C PHE A 82 -2.68 5.11 9.05
N ASP A 83 -2.53 6.40 8.79
CA ASP A 83 -3.58 7.36 9.11
C ASP A 83 -4.85 7.04 8.31
N LYS A 84 -6.00 7.46 8.84
CA LYS A 84 -7.27 7.35 8.13
C LYS A 84 -7.19 8.01 6.76
N THR A 85 -7.81 7.36 5.77
CA THR A 85 -7.80 7.85 4.39
C THR A 85 -8.51 9.20 4.27
N GLU A 86 -7.79 10.20 3.83
CA GLU A 86 -8.34 11.54 3.63
C GLU A 86 -9.22 11.60 2.38
N ILE A 87 -10.45 12.08 2.55
CA ILE A 87 -11.39 12.33 1.45
C ILE A 87 -11.50 13.83 1.26
N TYR A 88 -11.13 14.33 0.10
CA TYR A 88 -11.40 15.69 -0.31
C TYR A 88 -12.76 15.79 -0.99
N GLY A 89 -13.59 16.77 -0.60
CA GLY A 89 -14.93 16.98 -1.11
C GLY A 89 -16.00 16.23 -0.34
N LYS A 90 -16.98 15.68 -1.05
CA LYS A 90 -18.11 14.98 -0.42
C LYS A 90 -17.66 13.58 0.04
N LYS A 91 -18.02 13.21 1.27
CA LYS A 91 -17.69 11.89 1.85
C LYS A 91 -18.55 10.73 1.32
N SER A 92 -19.56 11.06 0.50
CA SER A 92 -20.42 10.13 -0.24
C SER A 92 -21.04 10.87 -1.43
N GLY A 93 -21.41 10.16 -2.48
CA GLY A 93 -22.00 10.85 -3.64
C GLY A 93 -22.06 10.02 -4.91
N ASP A 94 -22.00 10.72 -6.03
CA ASP A 94 -22.18 10.09 -7.33
C ASP A 94 -20.88 9.47 -7.84
N VAL A 95 -19.74 10.14 -7.67
CA VAL A 95 -18.44 9.64 -8.14
C VAL A 95 -17.33 9.84 -7.10
N LEU A 96 -16.56 8.82 -6.85
CA LEU A 96 -15.26 8.91 -6.20
C LEU A 96 -14.16 8.89 -7.26
N ILE A 97 -13.31 9.91 -7.28
CA ILE A 97 -12.05 9.87 -8.04
C ILE A 97 -10.98 9.27 -7.13
N LEU A 98 -10.56 8.04 -7.43
CA LEU A 98 -9.51 7.32 -6.70
C LEU A 98 -8.22 7.39 -7.50
N ALA A 99 -7.22 8.07 -6.98
CA ALA A 99 -5.97 8.33 -7.67
C ALA A 99 -4.74 7.88 -6.88
N TRP A 100 -3.62 7.76 -7.54
CA TRP A 100 -2.32 7.42 -6.96
C TRP A 100 -1.15 7.97 -7.78
N GLY A 101 0.02 8.03 -7.18
CA GLY A 101 1.26 8.40 -7.88
C GLY A 101 1.19 9.78 -8.56
N GLY A 102 1.64 9.86 -9.80
CA GLY A 102 1.77 11.11 -10.56
C GLY A 102 0.47 11.77 -11.00
N THR A 103 -0.69 11.12 -10.82
CA THR A 103 -2.00 11.69 -11.22
C THR A 103 -2.57 12.68 -10.22
N ARG A 104 -1.92 12.90 -9.06
CA ARG A 104 -2.41 13.71 -7.95
C ARG A 104 -2.90 15.10 -8.36
N GLY A 105 -2.06 15.84 -9.08
CA GLY A 105 -2.35 17.24 -9.45
C GLY A 105 -3.61 17.36 -10.31
N ALA A 106 -3.66 16.59 -11.39
CA ALA A 106 -4.80 16.60 -12.32
C ALA A 106 -6.10 16.14 -11.66
N CYS A 107 -6.06 15.05 -10.88
CA CYS A 107 -7.23 14.54 -10.18
C CYS A 107 -7.74 15.51 -9.11
N ARG A 108 -6.83 16.14 -8.36
CA ARG A 108 -7.19 17.14 -7.36
C ARG A 108 -7.85 18.35 -7.99
N SER A 109 -7.27 18.90 -9.07
CA SER A 109 -7.81 20.04 -9.80
C SER A 109 -9.18 19.74 -10.42
N ALA A 110 -9.33 18.54 -11.02
CA ALA A 110 -10.60 18.08 -11.55
C ALA A 110 -11.68 17.98 -10.47
N ALA A 111 -11.36 17.37 -9.33
CA ALA A 111 -12.29 17.25 -8.21
C ALA A 111 -12.72 18.60 -7.67
N GLU A 112 -11.78 19.55 -7.51
CA GLU A 112 -12.06 20.91 -7.03
C GLU A 112 -13.02 21.64 -7.95
N SER A 113 -12.78 21.61 -9.26
CA SER A 113 -13.68 22.22 -10.25
C SER A 113 -15.08 21.60 -10.20
N LEU A 114 -15.19 20.27 -10.21
CA LEU A 114 -16.47 19.57 -10.16
C LEU A 114 -17.26 19.86 -8.87
N ILE A 115 -16.58 19.99 -7.74
CA ILE A 115 -17.20 20.34 -6.46
C ILE A 115 -17.73 21.77 -6.51
N ASN A 116 -16.96 22.71 -7.09
CA ASN A 116 -17.39 24.09 -7.27
C ASN A 116 -18.60 24.20 -8.22
N ASP A 117 -18.68 23.33 -9.22
CA ASP A 117 -19.83 23.18 -10.12
C ASP A 117 -21.05 22.49 -9.44
N GLY A 118 -20.95 22.17 -8.15
CA GLY A 118 -22.05 21.56 -7.38
C GLY A 118 -22.17 20.04 -7.48
N CYS A 119 -21.25 19.35 -8.16
CA CYS A 119 -21.27 17.89 -8.29
C CYS A 119 -20.99 17.21 -6.94
N LYS A 120 -21.64 16.06 -6.70
CA LYS A 120 -21.42 15.24 -5.50
C LYS A 120 -20.22 14.28 -5.69
N VAL A 121 -19.04 14.85 -5.75
CA VAL A 121 -17.79 14.15 -6.00
C VAL A 121 -16.91 14.13 -4.76
N GLY A 122 -16.26 12.98 -4.52
CA GLY A 122 -15.15 12.84 -3.59
C GLY A 122 -13.85 12.53 -4.34
N TYR A 123 -12.74 12.85 -3.71
CA TYR A 123 -11.42 12.55 -4.22
C TYR A 123 -10.56 11.93 -3.11
N VAL A 124 -9.93 10.80 -3.42
CA VAL A 124 -8.93 10.12 -2.58
C VAL A 124 -7.64 9.96 -3.37
N HIS A 125 -6.53 10.29 -2.73
CA HIS A 125 -5.20 9.98 -3.26
C HIS A 125 -4.52 8.93 -2.42
N LEU A 126 -4.35 7.73 -2.97
CA LEU A 126 -3.65 6.65 -2.30
C LEU A 126 -2.16 6.94 -2.22
N ARG A 127 -1.64 6.96 -1.00
CA ARG A 127 -0.20 7.03 -0.72
C ARG A 127 0.43 5.63 -0.69
N TRP A 128 -0.37 4.65 -0.30
CA TRP A 128 0.01 3.26 -0.12
C TRP A 128 -0.90 2.38 -0.99
N ILE A 129 -0.31 1.50 -1.78
CA ILE A 129 -1.03 0.61 -2.70
C ILE A 129 -0.77 -0.87 -2.42
N ASN A 130 0.19 -1.17 -1.53
CA ASN A 130 0.43 -2.50 -1.00
C ASN A 130 1.16 -2.40 0.36
N PRO A 131 0.47 -2.69 1.46
CA PRO A 131 -0.96 -2.96 1.55
C PRO A 131 -1.82 -1.73 1.25
N LEU A 132 -3.06 -1.95 0.89
CA LEU A 132 -4.07 -0.87 0.78
C LEU A 132 -4.52 -0.43 2.18
N PRO A 133 -5.00 0.83 2.35
CA PRO A 133 -5.57 1.27 3.62
C PRO A 133 -6.78 0.43 4.03
N ASP A 134 -6.88 0.10 5.32
CA ASP A 134 -7.94 -0.76 5.87
C ASP A 134 -9.36 -0.17 5.69
N ASP A 135 -9.47 1.17 5.68
CA ASP A 135 -10.75 1.87 5.56
C ASP A 135 -11.19 2.12 4.09
N LEU A 136 -10.38 1.71 3.12
CA LEU A 136 -10.66 2.01 1.71
C LEU A 136 -11.96 1.34 1.23
N GLY A 137 -12.21 0.10 1.60
CA GLY A 137 -13.42 -0.61 1.22
C GLY A 137 -14.70 0.10 1.67
N GLU A 138 -14.72 0.61 2.91
CA GLU A 138 -15.84 1.40 3.45
C GLU A 138 -16.04 2.73 2.72
N ILE A 139 -14.97 3.29 2.17
CA ILE A 139 -15.03 4.52 1.39
C ILE A 139 -15.64 4.26 0.01
N LEU A 140 -15.17 3.21 -0.67
CA LEU A 140 -15.59 2.87 -2.04
C LEU A 140 -17.10 2.70 -2.16
N ILE A 141 -17.72 1.99 -1.21
CA ILE A 141 -19.17 1.68 -1.24
C ILE A 141 -20.08 2.89 -0.97
N LYS A 142 -19.54 4.04 -0.56
CA LYS A 142 -20.31 5.29 -0.32
C LYS A 142 -20.58 6.08 -1.60
N TYR A 143 -20.06 5.61 -2.74
CA TYR A 143 -20.26 6.28 -4.02
C TYR A 143 -20.90 5.34 -5.03
N LYS A 144 -21.73 5.91 -5.92
CA LYS A 144 -22.37 5.13 -6.98
C LYS A 144 -21.36 4.62 -8.01
N ASN A 145 -20.34 5.43 -8.29
CA ASN A 145 -19.29 5.12 -9.25
C ASN A 145 -17.92 5.41 -8.64
N VAL A 146 -16.92 4.63 -9.02
CA VAL A 146 -15.51 4.85 -8.69
C VAL A 146 -14.74 5.01 -10.00
N LEU A 147 -14.13 6.17 -10.21
CA LEU A 147 -13.26 6.44 -11.37
C LEU A 147 -11.80 6.37 -10.95
N ILE A 148 -11.01 5.61 -11.68
CA ILE A 148 -9.56 5.47 -11.44
C ILE A 148 -8.79 5.98 -12.66
N PRO A 149 -8.31 7.24 -12.63
CA PRO A 149 -7.44 7.77 -13.66
C PRO A 149 -6.01 7.22 -13.54
N GLU A 150 -5.50 6.59 -14.61
CA GLU A 150 -4.18 5.99 -14.63
C GLU A 150 -3.42 6.32 -15.91
N ILE A 151 -2.12 6.57 -15.79
CA ILE A 151 -1.21 6.76 -16.93
C ILE A 151 -0.55 5.44 -17.37
N ASN A 152 -1.29 4.35 -17.23
CA ASN A 152 -0.94 3.00 -17.61
C ASN A 152 -2.20 2.26 -18.12
N PHE A 153 -2.10 0.98 -18.44
CA PHE A 153 -3.21 0.16 -18.94
C PHE A 153 -4.15 -0.38 -17.85
N GLY A 154 -4.35 0.35 -16.75
CA GLY A 154 -5.27 -0.04 -15.69
C GLY A 154 -4.67 -1.10 -14.75
N GLN A 155 -3.62 -0.76 -14.05
CA GLN A 155 -2.97 -1.66 -13.08
C GLN A 155 -3.71 -1.63 -11.74
N LEU A 156 -3.93 -0.44 -11.16
CA LEU A 156 -4.62 -0.30 -9.88
C LEU A 156 -6.09 -0.72 -9.99
N ILE A 157 -6.79 -0.40 -11.08
CA ILE A 157 -8.18 -0.77 -11.24
C ILE A 157 -8.41 -2.28 -11.13
N LYS A 158 -7.47 -3.11 -11.61
CA LYS A 158 -7.56 -4.57 -11.48
C LYS A 158 -7.47 -5.01 -10.03
N VAL A 159 -6.58 -4.39 -9.25
CA VAL A 159 -6.44 -4.66 -7.81
C VAL A 159 -7.70 -4.24 -7.07
N ILE A 160 -8.20 -3.02 -7.28
CA ILE A 160 -9.41 -2.52 -6.62
C ILE A 160 -10.64 -3.39 -6.93
N ARG A 161 -10.81 -3.78 -8.21
CA ARG A 161 -11.92 -4.67 -8.59
C ARG A 161 -11.81 -6.06 -7.96
N SER A 162 -10.60 -6.60 -7.86
CA SER A 162 -10.35 -7.92 -7.28
C SER A 162 -10.54 -7.91 -5.76
N GLU A 163 -10.00 -6.92 -5.06
CA GLU A 163 -10.00 -6.87 -3.59
C GLU A 163 -11.38 -6.49 -3.03
N TYR A 164 -12.10 -5.57 -3.70
CA TYR A 164 -13.34 -5.00 -3.14
C TYR A 164 -14.60 -5.37 -3.91
N LEU A 165 -14.50 -6.07 -5.02
CA LEU A 165 -15.62 -6.44 -5.92
C LEU A 165 -16.44 -5.22 -6.36
N VAL A 166 -15.80 -4.06 -6.52
CA VAL A 166 -16.43 -2.81 -6.98
C VAL A 166 -16.29 -2.71 -8.49
N ASP A 167 -17.36 -2.30 -9.19
CA ASP A 167 -17.29 -2.01 -10.62
C ASP A 167 -16.63 -0.64 -10.90
N ALA A 168 -15.35 -0.51 -10.53
CA ALA A 168 -14.59 0.70 -10.80
C ALA A 168 -14.42 0.91 -12.31
N LYS A 169 -14.46 2.16 -12.74
CA LYS A 169 -14.23 2.59 -14.13
C LYS A 169 -12.82 3.14 -14.27
N GLY A 170 -12.17 2.86 -15.40
CA GLY A 170 -10.82 3.34 -15.67
C GLY A 170 -10.82 4.49 -16.66
N LEU A 171 -9.98 5.48 -16.43
CA LEU A 171 -9.57 6.46 -17.44
C LEU A 171 -8.08 6.27 -17.69
N ASN A 172 -7.76 5.48 -18.70
CA ASN A 172 -6.41 5.03 -18.98
C ASN A 172 -5.80 5.78 -20.17
N GLN A 173 -4.70 6.48 -19.95
CA GLN A 173 -3.99 7.22 -20.99
C GLN A 173 -2.48 6.91 -20.95
N VAL A 174 -1.92 6.40 -22.03
CA VAL A 174 -0.50 6.02 -22.12
C VAL A 174 0.19 6.81 -23.23
N TYR A 175 0.23 8.14 -23.06
CA TYR A 175 0.78 9.05 -24.10
C TYR A 175 2.15 9.64 -23.74
N GLY A 176 2.78 9.20 -22.65
CA GLY A 176 4.03 9.78 -22.16
C GLY A 176 3.87 11.22 -21.63
N LYS A 177 2.66 11.64 -21.32
CA LYS A 177 2.33 12.93 -20.71
C LYS A 177 1.31 12.75 -19.58
N PRO A 178 1.22 13.69 -18.64
CA PRO A 178 0.20 13.67 -17.61
C PRO A 178 -1.21 13.66 -18.19
N ILE A 179 -2.14 13.00 -17.51
CA ILE A 179 -3.58 13.08 -17.80
C ILE A 179 -4.06 14.51 -17.51
N SER A 180 -4.98 15.05 -18.30
CA SER A 180 -5.50 16.39 -18.07
C SER A 180 -6.66 16.40 -17.06
N ALA A 181 -6.80 17.50 -16.32
CA ALA A 181 -7.96 17.68 -15.44
C ALA A 181 -9.27 17.73 -16.23
N ALA A 182 -9.26 18.27 -17.47
CA ALA A 182 -10.43 18.32 -18.33
C ALA A 182 -10.91 16.92 -18.72
N ASP A 183 -10.00 16.02 -19.13
CA ASP A 183 -10.38 14.64 -19.47
C ASP A 183 -11.03 13.92 -18.28
N ILE A 184 -10.52 14.17 -17.06
CA ILE A 184 -11.09 13.59 -15.84
C ILE A 184 -12.49 14.16 -15.56
N GLN A 185 -12.67 15.48 -15.71
CA GLN A 185 -13.98 16.15 -15.52
C GLN A 185 -15.01 15.62 -16.52
N ASP A 186 -14.63 15.49 -17.79
CA ASP A 186 -15.51 14.97 -18.84
C ASP A 186 -15.95 13.54 -18.56
N GLU A 187 -15.02 12.70 -18.09
CA GLU A 187 -15.36 11.30 -17.73
C GLU A 187 -16.27 11.24 -16.51
N VAL A 188 -16.00 12.07 -15.48
CA VAL A 188 -16.88 12.16 -14.31
C VAL A 188 -18.29 12.61 -14.71
N LYS A 189 -18.41 13.63 -15.58
CA LYS A 189 -19.72 14.12 -16.07
C LYS A 189 -20.50 13.04 -16.81
N LYS A 190 -19.85 12.20 -17.62
CA LYS A 190 -20.50 11.04 -18.26
C LYS A 190 -21.01 9.99 -17.25
N LEU A 191 -20.33 9.83 -16.12
CA LEU A 191 -20.73 8.89 -15.07
C LEU A 191 -21.89 9.41 -14.21
N ILE A 192 -22.10 10.71 -14.18
CA ILE A 192 -23.19 11.35 -13.44
C ILE A 192 -24.49 11.37 -14.26
N GLY A 193 -24.40 11.49 -15.59
CA GLY A 193 -25.52 11.54 -16.54
C GLY A 193 -25.84 12.94 -16.94
#